data_9f86dab96305673b59aef86fd26e8094
#
_entry.id   9f86dab96305673b59aef86fd26e8094
#
_cell.length_a   1.000
_cell.length_b   1.000
_cell.length_c   1.000
_cell.angle_alpha   90.00
_cell.angle_beta   90.00
_cell.angle_gamma   90.00
#
_symmetry.space_group_name_H-M   'P 1'
#
loop_
_entity.id
_entity.type
_entity.pdbx_description
1 polymer ?
#
loop_
_entity_poly.entity_id
_entity_poly.type
_entity_poly.pdbx_seq_one_letter_code
_entity_poly.pdbx_strand_id
1 'polypeptide(L)'
;PSACLFDLGYINHKVRPGKAEGYAAAKAAFDGVEWKDGNTGAGTGATVGKGTAGASSMKGGLGSFAFKMGDLYVGAIVAVNAVGNIVDPDTGKVIAGSYDKENNMFIDKEASMMNDPEANESLNPATNTTIGCIVTNAKLNQAQVNKLAQAAHDGYARAIYPTHCPSDGDTIFAVAYGNVTTQAQ
;
A
#
# COMPACT_ATOMS: atom_id res chain seq x y z
N PRO A 1 0.02 14.66 9.72
CA PRO A 1 0.77 14.20 8.56
C PRO A 1 -0.18 13.77 7.45
N SER A 2 0.28 13.79 6.21
CA SER A 2 -0.47 13.34 5.03
C SER A 2 0.47 12.77 3.98
N ALA A 3 -0.03 11.83 3.21
CA ALA A 3 0.60 11.31 2.00
C ALA A 3 -0.47 11.14 0.92
N CYS A 4 -0.08 11.16 -0.35
CA CYS A 4 -1.02 10.98 -1.45
C CYS A 4 -0.54 9.89 -2.41
N LEU A 5 -1.49 9.20 -3.02
CA LEU A 5 -1.26 8.30 -4.14
C LEU A 5 -1.41 9.08 -5.44
N PHE A 6 -0.50 8.86 -6.39
CA PHE A 6 -0.64 9.36 -7.74
C PHE A 6 -1.21 8.25 -8.64
N ASP A 7 -2.44 8.43 -9.10
CA ASP A 7 -3.16 7.47 -9.93
C ASP A 7 -3.85 8.11 -11.15
N LEU A 8 -3.52 9.37 -11.43
CA LEU A 8 -4.18 10.18 -12.46
C LEU A 8 -4.04 9.63 -13.89
N GLY A 9 -2.99 8.87 -14.15
CA GLY A 9 -2.76 8.27 -15.46
C GLY A 9 -3.58 7.01 -15.75
N TYR A 10 -4.24 6.44 -14.74
CA TYR A 10 -4.86 5.13 -14.88
C TYR A 10 -6.28 5.15 -15.44
N ILE A 11 -7.16 6.01 -14.87
CA ILE A 11 -8.57 6.05 -15.28
C ILE A 11 -8.88 7.39 -15.96
N ASN A 12 -8.86 8.48 -15.22
CA ASN A 12 -9.21 9.81 -15.72
C ASN A 12 -8.43 10.90 -15.00
N HIS A 13 -7.48 11.52 -15.69
CA HIS A 13 -6.62 12.57 -15.14
C HIS A 13 -7.37 13.86 -14.75
N LYS A 14 -8.62 14.04 -15.17
CA LYS A 14 -9.45 15.20 -14.84
C LYS A 14 -10.26 15.03 -13.55
N VAL A 15 -10.45 13.78 -13.10
CA VAL A 15 -11.21 13.47 -11.88
C VAL A 15 -10.23 13.24 -10.74
N ARG A 16 -10.35 14.03 -9.70
CA ARG A 16 -9.51 13.93 -8.50
C ARG A 16 -10.30 14.36 -7.27
N PRO A 17 -10.01 13.80 -6.08
CA PRO A 17 -10.66 14.20 -4.86
C PRO A 17 -10.30 15.65 -4.50
N GLY A 18 -11.28 16.40 -4.06
CA GLY A 18 -11.14 17.77 -3.59
C GLY A 18 -11.66 17.93 -2.17
N LYS A 19 -11.99 19.18 -1.81
CA LYS A 19 -12.48 19.51 -0.48
C LYS A 19 -13.80 18.81 -0.13
N ALA A 20 -14.70 18.66 -1.10
CA ALA A 20 -16.00 18.03 -0.87
C ALA A 20 -15.86 16.53 -0.57
N GLU A 21 -15.03 15.83 -1.34
CA GLU A 21 -14.76 14.40 -1.16
C GLU A 21 -14.00 14.15 0.16
N GLY A 22 -13.03 15.00 0.49
CA GLY A 22 -12.32 14.93 1.76
C GLY A 22 -13.24 15.15 2.97
N TYR A 23 -14.16 16.12 2.89
CA TYR A 23 -15.15 16.35 3.93
C TYR A 23 -16.10 15.14 4.08
N ALA A 24 -16.59 14.61 2.94
CA ALA A 24 -17.49 13.45 2.95
C ALA A 24 -16.81 12.21 3.55
N ALA A 25 -15.54 11.97 3.20
CA ALA A 25 -14.76 10.86 3.75
C ALA A 25 -14.55 11.00 5.27
N ALA A 26 -14.17 12.19 5.74
CA ALA A 26 -14.00 12.45 7.17
C ALA A 26 -15.33 12.29 7.92
N LYS A 27 -16.42 12.84 7.39
CA LYS A 27 -17.74 12.70 7.98
C LYS A 27 -18.16 11.23 8.07
N ALA A 28 -18.00 10.45 7.01
CA ALA A 28 -18.32 9.03 7.00
C ALA A 28 -17.54 8.26 8.07
N ALA A 29 -16.24 8.58 8.24
CA ALA A 29 -15.42 7.98 9.29
C ALA A 29 -15.92 8.33 10.71
N PHE A 30 -16.31 9.58 10.95
CA PHE A 30 -16.90 9.99 12.24
C PHE A 30 -18.27 9.38 12.50
N ASP A 31 -19.09 9.20 11.46
CA ASP A 31 -20.40 8.57 11.56
C ASP A 31 -20.30 7.03 11.70
N GLY A 32 -19.10 6.45 11.67
CA GLY A 32 -18.88 5.00 11.78
C GLY A 32 -19.35 4.21 10.57
N VAL A 33 -19.38 4.85 9.40
CA VAL A 33 -19.71 4.16 8.15
C VAL A 33 -18.61 3.14 7.84
N GLU A 34 -19.01 1.89 7.65
CA GLU A 34 -18.09 0.83 7.29
C GLU A 34 -17.49 1.05 5.91
N TRP A 35 -16.15 0.98 5.81
CA TRP A 35 -15.47 1.03 4.52
C TRP A 35 -15.36 -0.38 3.92
N LYS A 36 -15.12 -0.44 2.63
CA LYS A 36 -14.88 -1.70 1.92
C LYS A 36 -13.46 -1.72 1.36
N ASP A 37 -12.82 -2.87 1.44
CA ASP A 37 -11.55 -3.12 0.75
C ASP A 37 -11.74 -3.11 -0.77
N GLY A 38 -10.64 -2.97 -1.52
CA GLY A 38 -10.64 -2.98 -2.98
C GLY A 38 -10.61 -1.59 -3.60
N ASN A 39 -11.44 -1.37 -4.62
CA ASN A 39 -11.43 -0.14 -5.43
C ASN A 39 -12.22 1.00 -4.78
N THR A 40 -11.94 1.31 -3.54
CA THR A 40 -12.60 2.37 -2.78
C THR A 40 -11.60 3.37 -2.21
N GLY A 41 -12.03 4.60 -2.00
CA GLY A 41 -11.19 5.64 -1.41
C GLY A 41 -9.84 5.76 -2.12
N ALA A 42 -8.74 5.69 -1.36
CA ALA A 42 -7.38 5.74 -1.89
C ALA A 42 -7.01 4.55 -2.79
N GLY A 43 -7.76 3.45 -2.76
CA GLY A 43 -7.56 2.30 -3.65
C GLY A 43 -8.17 2.44 -5.03
N THR A 44 -8.99 3.49 -5.28
CA THR A 44 -9.82 3.59 -6.50
C THR A 44 -9.00 3.57 -7.79
N GLY A 45 -7.92 4.32 -7.89
CA GLY A 45 -7.05 4.39 -9.06
C GLY A 45 -5.73 3.62 -8.93
N ALA A 46 -5.49 2.98 -7.77
CA ALA A 46 -4.24 2.31 -7.47
C ALA A 46 -3.96 1.13 -8.41
N THR A 47 -2.69 0.96 -8.80
CA THR A 47 -2.21 -0.11 -9.69
C THR A 47 -0.90 -0.71 -9.18
N VAL A 48 -0.59 -1.92 -9.59
CA VAL A 48 0.62 -2.67 -9.20
C VAL A 48 1.30 -3.31 -10.42
N GLY A 49 2.58 -3.62 -10.32
CA GLY A 49 3.34 -4.23 -11.41
C GLY A 49 3.59 -3.27 -12.56
N LYS A 50 4.09 -2.06 -12.29
CA LYS A 50 4.26 -0.99 -13.28
C LYS A 50 5.62 -1.03 -13.96
N GLY A 51 5.74 -0.40 -15.15
CA GLY A 51 7.01 -0.16 -15.83
C GLY A 51 7.70 -1.41 -16.38
N THR A 52 6.95 -2.43 -16.78
CA THR A 52 7.49 -3.60 -17.47
C THR A 52 7.11 -3.53 -18.92
N ALA A 53 8.11 -3.56 -19.83
CA ALA A 53 7.87 -3.54 -21.26
C ALA A 53 7.04 -4.77 -21.69
N GLY A 54 6.05 -4.56 -22.55
CA GLY A 54 5.17 -5.63 -23.03
C GLY A 54 4.14 -6.15 -22.02
N ALA A 55 4.14 -5.63 -20.79
CA ALA A 55 3.19 -6.05 -19.76
C ALA A 55 2.16 -4.96 -19.44
N SER A 56 1.03 -5.40 -18.92
CA SER A 56 0.01 -4.54 -18.32
C SER A 56 0.13 -4.56 -16.81
N SER A 57 0.04 -3.38 -16.17
CA SER A 57 -0.19 -3.31 -14.73
C SER A 57 -1.60 -3.77 -14.37
N MET A 58 -1.76 -4.31 -13.18
CA MET A 58 -3.06 -4.72 -12.65
C MET A 58 -3.59 -3.72 -11.63
N LYS A 59 -4.85 -3.85 -11.27
CA LYS A 59 -5.42 -3.07 -10.18
C LYS A 59 -4.73 -3.41 -8.85
N GLY A 60 -4.31 -2.35 -8.16
CA GLY A 60 -4.10 -2.38 -6.73
C GLY A 60 -5.40 -2.15 -5.97
N GLY A 61 -5.32 -1.58 -4.78
CA GLY A 61 -6.52 -1.31 -4.00
C GLY A 61 -6.23 -0.89 -2.57
N LEU A 62 -7.31 -0.75 -1.80
CA LEU A 62 -7.30 -0.59 -0.37
C LEU A 62 -7.47 -1.95 0.28
N GLY A 63 -6.66 -2.27 1.28
CA GLY A 63 -6.80 -3.47 2.10
C GLY A 63 -6.78 -3.12 3.57
N SER A 64 -7.50 -3.89 4.38
CA SER A 64 -7.49 -3.73 5.83
C SER A 64 -7.47 -5.07 6.54
N PHE A 65 -6.83 -5.10 7.69
CA PHE A 65 -6.81 -6.26 8.55
C PHE A 65 -6.62 -5.84 10.01
N ALA A 66 -7.27 -6.55 10.91
CA ALA A 66 -7.08 -6.35 12.34
C ALA A 66 -7.06 -7.68 13.07
N PHE A 67 -6.29 -7.74 14.15
CA PHE A 67 -6.29 -8.88 15.04
C PHE A 67 -6.33 -8.44 16.51
N LYS A 68 -6.72 -9.39 17.36
CA LYS A 68 -6.79 -9.23 18.79
C LYS A 68 -5.94 -10.29 19.48
N MET A 69 -5.15 -9.88 20.46
CA MET A 69 -4.36 -10.77 21.33
C MET A 69 -4.58 -10.35 22.79
N GLY A 70 -5.38 -11.09 23.53
CA GLY A 70 -5.86 -10.67 24.84
C GLY A 70 -6.65 -9.36 24.71
N ASP A 71 -6.22 -8.31 25.43
CA ASP A 71 -6.82 -6.98 25.36
C ASP A 71 -6.16 -6.06 24.32
N LEU A 72 -5.09 -6.52 23.69
CA LEU A 72 -4.39 -5.77 22.66
C LEU A 72 -5.09 -5.93 21.29
N TYR A 73 -5.33 -4.79 20.64
CA TYR A 73 -5.78 -4.73 19.26
C TYR A 73 -4.70 -4.08 18.41
N VAL A 74 -4.47 -4.65 17.24
CA VAL A 74 -3.63 -4.07 16.19
C VAL A 74 -4.38 -4.17 14.87
N GLY A 75 -4.49 -3.05 14.20
CA GLY A 75 -5.11 -2.96 12.87
C GLY A 75 -4.19 -2.27 11.88
N ALA A 76 -4.35 -2.61 10.62
CA ALA A 76 -3.70 -1.96 9.49
C ALA A 76 -4.72 -1.64 8.40
N ILE A 77 -4.55 -0.49 7.76
CA ILE A 77 -5.24 -0.13 6.53
C ILE A 77 -4.16 0.33 5.54
N VAL A 78 -4.16 -0.22 4.33
CA VAL A 78 -3.09 -0.02 3.35
C VAL A 78 -3.67 0.23 1.97
N ALA A 79 -3.27 1.32 1.33
CA ALA A 79 -3.56 1.60 -0.06
C ALA A 79 -2.32 1.24 -0.91
N VAL A 80 -2.46 0.29 -1.83
CA VAL A 80 -1.36 -0.33 -2.56
C VAL A 80 -1.32 0.14 -4.00
N ASN A 81 -0.31 0.97 -4.33
CA ASN A 81 -0.07 1.53 -5.67
C ASN A 81 1.41 1.35 -6.07
N ALA A 82 1.96 0.15 -5.89
CA ALA A 82 3.38 -0.18 -5.97
C ALA A 82 3.92 -0.36 -7.40
N VAL A 83 5.23 -0.23 -7.57
CA VAL A 83 5.96 -0.70 -8.77
C VAL A 83 5.93 -2.22 -8.82
N GLY A 84 6.18 -2.88 -7.70
CA GLY A 84 6.34 -4.32 -7.60
C GLY A 84 5.07 -5.12 -7.83
N ASN A 85 5.25 -6.41 -7.99
CA ASN A 85 4.20 -7.41 -7.98
C ASN A 85 3.74 -7.67 -6.53
N ILE A 86 2.48 -8.02 -6.36
CA ILE A 86 1.94 -8.47 -5.10
C ILE A 86 2.05 -9.99 -5.03
N VAL A 87 2.64 -10.48 -3.95
CA VAL A 87 2.85 -11.91 -3.71
C VAL A 87 2.14 -12.35 -2.43
N ASP A 88 1.69 -13.57 -2.45
CA ASP A 88 1.24 -14.26 -1.24
C ASP A 88 2.47 -14.61 -0.39
N PRO A 89 2.61 -14.07 0.83
CA PRO A 89 3.81 -14.25 1.64
C PRO A 89 4.03 -15.69 2.13
N ASP A 90 3.00 -16.53 2.11
CA ASP A 90 3.08 -17.91 2.57
C ASP A 90 3.50 -18.86 1.44
N THR A 91 3.11 -18.56 0.21
CA THR A 91 3.38 -19.41 -0.96
C THR A 91 4.39 -18.83 -1.93
N GLY A 92 4.70 -17.52 -1.85
CA GLY A 92 5.53 -16.80 -2.80
C GLY A 92 4.90 -16.60 -4.19
N LYS A 93 3.63 -16.96 -4.36
CA LYS A 93 2.96 -16.84 -5.66
C LYS A 93 2.53 -15.40 -5.92
N VAL A 94 2.75 -14.93 -7.13
CA VAL A 94 2.24 -13.64 -7.57
C VAL A 94 0.72 -13.71 -7.70
N ILE A 95 0.02 -12.77 -7.06
CA ILE A 95 -1.44 -12.65 -7.08
C ILE A 95 -1.93 -11.44 -7.87
N ALA A 96 -1.10 -10.41 -8.02
CA ALA A 96 -1.34 -9.27 -8.90
C ALA A 96 0.00 -8.62 -9.29
N GLY A 97 0.09 -8.03 -10.48
CA GLY A 97 1.34 -7.40 -10.88
C GLY A 97 1.48 -7.16 -12.38
N SER A 98 2.71 -7.20 -12.84
CA SER A 98 3.06 -7.13 -14.26
C SER A 98 2.54 -8.38 -14.98
N TYR A 99 1.61 -8.20 -15.90
CA TYR A 99 0.91 -9.29 -16.55
C TYR A 99 1.04 -9.24 -18.07
N ASP A 100 1.59 -10.30 -18.64
CA ASP A 100 1.63 -10.55 -20.06
C ASP A 100 0.31 -11.19 -20.50
N LYS A 101 -0.50 -10.41 -21.23
CA LYS A 101 -1.81 -10.85 -21.71
C LYS A 101 -1.72 -11.83 -22.87
N GLU A 102 -0.63 -11.78 -23.68
CA GLU A 102 -0.45 -12.65 -24.84
C GLU A 102 -0.10 -14.06 -24.39
N ASN A 103 0.80 -14.17 -23.40
CA ASN A 103 1.25 -15.45 -22.87
C ASN A 103 0.46 -15.91 -21.62
N ASN A 104 -0.48 -15.09 -21.15
CA ASN A 104 -1.34 -15.36 -19.98
C ASN A 104 -0.54 -15.71 -18.73
N MET A 105 0.49 -14.90 -18.39
CA MET A 105 1.38 -15.15 -17.28
C MET A 105 1.85 -13.86 -16.58
N PHE A 106 2.20 -13.99 -15.32
CA PHE A 106 2.90 -12.92 -14.62
C PHE A 106 4.36 -12.85 -15.05
N ILE A 107 4.88 -11.63 -15.18
CA ILE A 107 6.30 -11.40 -15.43
C ILE A 107 7.01 -11.26 -14.09
N ASP A 108 8.16 -11.91 -13.97
CA ASP A 108 9.08 -11.69 -12.84
C ASP A 108 9.60 -10.25 -12.91
N LYS A 109 9.13 -9.43 -11.99
CA LYS A 109 9.43 -8.00 -11.98
C LYS A 109 10.89 -7.73 -11.64
N GLU A 110 11.50 -8.47 -10.71
CA GLU A 110 12.90 -8.30 -10.35
C GLU A 110 13.82 -8.68 -11.52
N ALA A 111 13.58 -9.83 -12.14
CA ALA A 111 14.33 -10.25 -13.31
C ALA A 111 14.18 -9.26 -14.48
N SER A 112 12.97 -8.72 -14.71
CA SER A 112 12.75 -7.67 -15.71
C SER A 112 13.57 -6.41 -15.42
N MET A 113 13.61 -5.96 -14.19
CA MET A 113 14.38 -4.78 -13.76
C MET A 113 15.88 -4.98 -13.89
N MET A 114 16.40 -6.19 -13.63
CA MET A 114 17.81 -6.52 -13.81
C MET A 114 18.23 -6.58 -15.28
N ASN A 115 17.33 -7.04 -16.14
CA ASN A 115 17.62 -7.20 -17.57
C ASN A 115 17.45 -5.91 -18.39
N ASP A 116 16.66 -4.96 -17.89
CA ASP A 116 16.41 -3.67 -18.54
C ASP A 116 16.42 -2.54 -17.50
N PRO A 117 17.60 -2.09 -17.06
CA PRO A 117 17.74 -0.99 -16.12
C PRO A 117 17.17 0.33 -16.65
N GLU A 118 17.22 0.58 -17.95
CA GLU A 118 16.73 1.83 -18.57
C GLU A 118 15.19 1.92 -18.53
N ALA A 119 14.49 0.80 -18.62
CA ALA A 119 13.03 0.77 -18.45
C ALA A 119 12.60 1.28 -17.06
N ASN A 120 13.46 1.12 -16.06
CA ASN A 120 13.21 1.59 -14.71
C ASN A 120 13.41 3.10 -14.56
N GLU A 121 14.33 3.70 -15.32
CA GLU A 121 14.53 5.16 -15.33
C GLU A 121 13.32 5.89 -15.93
N SER A 122 12.54 5.22 -16.77
CA SER A 122 11.29 5.74 -17.33
C SER A 122 10.13 5.81 -16.34
N LEU A 123 10.24 5.12 -15.19
CA LEU A 123 9.25 5.24 -14.12
C LEU A 123 9.30 6.64 -13.53
N ASN A 124 8.23 7.40 -13.74
CA ASN A 124 8.15 8.75 -13.19
C ASN A 124 8.25 8.69 -11.66
N PRO A 125 9.26 9.35 -11.05
CA PRO A 125 9.33 9.45 -9.59
C PRO A 125 8.02 9.98 -9.02
N ALA A 126 7.60 9.47 -7.86
CA ALA A 126 6.37 9.85 -7.16
C ALA A 126 5.04 9.41 -7.82
N THR A 127 5.06 8.49 -8.79
CA THR A 127 3.82 7.88 -9.31
C THR A 127 3.51 6.52 -8.67
N ASN A 128 4.39 6.05 -7.80
CA ASN A 128 4.31 4.73 -7.18
C ASN A 128 4.40 4.90 -5.67
N THR A 129 3.49 4.31 -4.93
CA THR A 129 3.45 4.54 -3.49
C THR A 129 2.54 3.52 -2.82
N THR A 130 2.99 2.94 -1.73
CA THR A 130 2.13 2.20 -0.81
C THR A 130 1.99 3.00 0.47
N ILE A 131 0.77 3.35 0.85
CA ILE A 131 0.50 4.12 2.07
C ILE A 131 -0.20 3.23 3.08
N GLY A 132 0.40 3.06 4.26
CA GLY A 132 -0.16 2.32 5.37
C GLY A 132 -0.44 3.18 6.59
N CYS A 133 -1.44 2.77 7.36
CA CYS A 133 -1.68 3.27 8.69
C CYS A 133 -1.84 2.08 9.65
N ILE A 134 -0.98 2.01 10.67
CA ILE A 134 -1.06 1.01 11.73
C ILE A 134 -1.72 1.68 12.94
N VAL A 135 -2.72 1.02 13.51
CA VAL A 135 -3.47 1.53 14.67
C VAL A 135 -3.45 0.49 15.78
N THR A 136 -3.17 0.93 17.01
CA THR A 136 -3.18 0.04 18.18
C THR A 136 -3.73 0.74 19.41
N ASN A 137 -4.33 -0.03 20.30
CA ASN A 137 -4.73 0.42 21.63
C ASN A 137 -3.62 0.25 22.68
N ALA A 138 -2.41 -0.13 22.29
CA ALA A 138 -1.27 -0.17 23.19
C ALA A 138 -0.90 1.24 23.70
N LYS A 139 -0.40 1.30 24.94
CA LYS A 139 0.20 2.50 25.50
C LYS A 139 1.67 2.57 25.07
N LEU A 140 1.96 3.38 24.08
CA LEU A 140 3.30 3.54 23.51
C LEU A 140 3.75 5.00 23.62
N ASN A 141 5.05 5.20 23.83
CA ASN A 141 5.66 6.51 23.69
C ASN A 141 6.03 6.78 22.21
N GLN A 142 6.47 8.00 21.90
CA GLN A 142 6.79 8.41 20.52
C GLN A 142 7.85 7.52 19.86
N ALA A 143 8.90 7.13 20.58
CA ALA A 143 9.96 6.27 20.03
C ALA A 143 9.43 4.87 19.67
N GLN A 144 8.55 4.32 20.53
CA GLN A 144 7.91 3.02 20.28
C GLN A 144 6.92 3.07 19.10
N VAL A 145 6.16 4.16 18.97
CA VAL A 145 5.27 4.35 17.80
C VAL A 145 6.07 4.48 16.51
N ASN A 146 7.20 5.21 16.53
CA ASN A 146 8.10 5.27 15.38
C ASN A 146 8.69 3.90 15.04
N LYS A 147 9.08 3.12 16.05
CA LYS A 147 9.58 1.76 15.84
C LYS A 147 8.51 0.84 15.25
N LEU A 148 7.25 0.99 15.69
CA LEU A 148 6.12 0.26 15.13
C LEU A 148 5.94 0.57 13.64
N ALA A 149 5.99 1.85 13.24
CA ALA A 149 5.92 2.25 11.83
C ALA A 149 7.08 1.67 11.01
N GLN A 150 8.32 1.70 11.55
CA GLN A 150 9.49 1.12 10.89
C GLN A 150 9.34 -0.40 10.69
N ALA A 151 8.96 -1.14 11.72
CA ALA A 151 8.79 -2.59 11.65
C ALA A 151 7.66 -3.00 10.69
N ALA A 152 6.63 -2.17 10.54
CA ALA A 152 5.53 -2.45 9.63
C ALA A 152 5.95 -2.46 8.14
N HIS A 153 7.06 -1.81 7.77
CA HIS A 153 7.63 -1.90 6.42
C HIS A 153 8.09 -3.33 6.05
N ASP A 154 8.42 -4.16 7.03
CA ASP A 154 8.72 -5.57 6.79
C ASP A 154 7.50 -6.32 6.20
N GLY A 155 6.28 -5.85 6.50
CA GLY A 155 5.05 -6.35 5.88
C GLY A 155 4.99 -6.06 4.38
N TYR A 156 5.44 -4.89 3.95
CA TYR A 156 5.55 -4.57 2.52
C TYR A 156 6.60 -5.46 1.86
N ALA A 157 7.78 -5.61 2.46
CA ALA A 157 8.84 -6.46 1.93
C ALA A 157 8.44 -7.94 1.80
N ARG A 158 7.45 -8.40 2.56
CA ARG A 158 6.94 -9.76 2.49
C ARG A 158 5.85 -9.98 1.44
N ALA A 159 5.19 -8.89 0.99
CA ALA A 159 4.02 -8.97 0.13
C ALA A 159 4.18 -8.23 -1.22
N ILE A 160 5.23 -7.42 -1.39
CA ILE A 160 5.47 -6.60 -2.59
C ILE A 160 6.88 -6.85 -3.11
N TYR A 161 7.01 -7.28 -4.36
CA TYR A 161 8.31 -7.61 -4.98
C TYR A 161 8.49 -6.92 -6.33
N PRO A 162 9.53 -6.06 -6.47
CA PRO A 162 10.31 -5.46 -5.38
C PRO A 162 9.50 -4.39 -4.65
N THR A 163 9.91 -4.05 -3.42
CA THR A 163 9.38 -2.92 -2.66
C THR A 163 10.47 -1.89 -2.39
N HIS A 164 10.05 -0.67 -2.00
CA HIS A 164 10.97 0.41 -1.66
C HIS A 164 11.96 0.76 -2.78
N CYS A 165 11.51 0.64 -4.03
CA CYS A 165 12.29 1.09 -5.17
C CYS A 165 12.53 2.63 -5.08
N PRO A 166 13.59 3.16 -5.69
CA PRO A 166 13.86 4.61 -5.68
C PRO A 166 12.71 5.48 -6.19
N SER A 167 11.83 4.90 -7.02
CA SER A 167 10.61 5.56 -7.54
C SER A 167 9.37 5.37 -6.68
N ASP A 168 9.44 4.56 -5.59
CA ASP A 168 8.32 4.35 -4.66
C ASP A 168 8.34 5.42 -3.56
N GLY A 169 7.15 5.95 -3.23
CA GLY A 169 6.93 6.86 -2.12
C GLY A 169 6.35 6.17 -0.88
N ASP A 170 6.77 4.93 -0.61
CA ASP A 170 6.22 4.07 0.42
C ASP A 170 6.28 4.72 1.81
N THR A 171 5.13 4.80 2.45
CA THR A 171 4.98 5.52 3.73
C THR A 171 4.07 4.75 4.67
N ILE A 172 4.48 4.65 5.94
CA ILE A 172 3.64 4.10 7.00
C ILE A 172 3.49 5.09 8.14
N PHE A 173 2.26 5.36 8.50
CA PHE A 173 1.90 6.07 9.72
C PHE A 173 1.54 5.06 10.81
N ALA A 174 1.86 5.37 12.07
CA ALA A 174 1.43 4.56 13.20
C ALA A 174 0.73 5.43 14.24
N VAL A 175 -0.36 4.91 14.80
CA VAL A 175 -1.16 5.57 15.85
C VAL A 175 -1.34 4.62 17.02
N ALA A 176 -0.93 5.05 18.19
CA ALA A 176 -1.22 4.39 19.45
C ALA A 176 -2.15 5.27 20.26
N TYR A 177 -3.38 4.82 20.50
CA TYR A 177 -4.42 5.65 21.12
C TYR A 177 -4.86 5.13 22.50
N GLY A 178 -4.35 4.00 22.92
CA GLY A 178 -4.89 3.26 24.03
C GLY A 178 -4.08 3.35 25.32
N ASN A 179 -4.47 2.49 26.23
CA ASN A 179 -3.93 2.40 27.58
C ASN A 179 -3.51 0.97 27.95
N VAL A 180 -3.56 0.04 27.01
CA VAL A 180 -3.12 -1.34 27.23
C VAL A 180 -1.61 -1.35 27.38
N THR A 181 -1.13 -1.74 28.55
CA THR A 181 0.30 -1.89 28.80
C THR A 181 0.77 -3.21 28.25
N THR A 182 1.66 -3.17 27.25
CA THR A 182 2.35 -4.34 26.74
C THR A 182 3.71 -4.46 27.41
N GLN A 183 4.09 -5.68 27.84
CA GLN A 183 5.49 -5.93 28.17
C GLN A 183 6.22 -5.98 26.82
N ALA A 184 7.02 -4.95 26.54
CA ALA A 184 7.97 -5.01 25.44
C ALA A 184 8.99 -6.10 25.79
N GLN A 185 8.91 -7.23 25.08
CA GLN A 185 10.01 -8.17 25.00
C GLN A 185 10.93 -7.77 23.86
#